data_27eb2f78dafad1b49bf2f888d7de76f3
#
_entry.id   27eb2f78dafad1b49bf2f888d7de76f3
#
_cell.length_a   1.000
_cell.length_b   1.000
_cell.length_c   1.000
_cell.angle_alpha   90.00
_cell.angle_beta   90.00
_cell.angle_gamma   90.00
#
_symmetry.space_group_name_H-M   'P 1'
#
loop_
_entity.id
_entity.type
_entity.pdbx_description
1 polymer ?
#
loop_
_entity_poly.entity_id
_entity_poly.type
_entity_poly.pdbx_seq_one_letter_code
_entity_poly.pdbx_strand_id
1 'polypeptide(L)'
;KGRGTVIAAPDGRLAVNATGNDGMAKGGSGDILTGMTASLLAQGMEPFDACCCAVWLHGRAGDLAAAEKGRRGMTPTDLLEKLPLALKEVE
;
A
#
# COMPACT_ATOMS: atom_id res chain seq x y z
N LYS A 1 -2.59 8.58 -4.21
CA LYS A 1 -2.36 7.16 -3.95
C LYS A 1 -0.94 6.82 -4.27
N GLY A 2 -0.31 6.13 -3.41
CA GLY A 2 1.09 5.87 -3.56
C GLY A 2 1.92 6.97 -2.92
N ARG A 3 3.01 7.35 -3.60
CA ARG A 3 3.99 8.28 -3.03
C ARG A 3 3.36 9.64 -2.72
N GLY A 4 3.58 10.11 -1.49
CA GLY A 4 3.05 11.38 -1.02
C GLY A 4 1.66 11.32 -0.41
N THR A 5 1.04 10.14 -0.33
CA THR A 5 -0.25 9.99 0.35
C THR A 5 -0.13 10.41 1.81
N VAL A 6 -1.03 11.28 2.25
CA VAL A 6 -1.09 11.76 3.63
C VAL A 6 -2.14 11.00 4.40
N ILE A 7 -1.77 10.49 5.57
CA ILE A 7 -2.68 9.79 6.48
C ILE A 7 -2.81 10.66 7.73
N ALA A 8 -4.04 10.99 8.10
CA ALA A 8 -4.31 11.84 9.26
C ALA A 8 -5.29 11.15 10.21
N ALA A 9 -5.06 11.28 11.50
CA ALA A 9 -5.96 10.79 12.54
C ALA A 9 -6.69 11.95 13.19
N PRO A 10 -7.89 11.72 13.74
CA PRO A 10 -8.66 12.79 14.42
C PRO A 10 -7.92 13.39 15.61
N ASP A 11 -6.98 12.66 16.22
CA ASP A 11 -6.20 13.13 17.36
C ASP A 11 -5.00 13.98 16.97
N GLY A 12 -4.83 14.29 15.68
CA GLY A 12 -3.74 15.15 15.18
C GLY A 12 -2.51 14.42 14.67
N ARG A 13 -2.47 13.08 14.79
CA ARG A 13 -1.35 12.33 14.21
C ARG A 13 -1.37 12.44 12.70
N LEU A 14 -0.18 12.53 12.10
CA LEU A 14 -0.03 12.71 10.66
C LEU A 14 1.15 11.89 10.16
N ALA A 15 0.98 11.26 9.01
CA ALA A 15 2.06 10.52 8.34
C ALA A 15 1.99 10.78 6.84
N VAL A 16 3.16 10.78 6.19
CA VAL A 16 3.27 10.91 4.74
C VAL A 16 3.92 9.63 4.20
N ASN A 17 3.23 8.97 3.28
CA ASN A 17 3.74 7.74 2.68
C ASN A 17 4.79 8.06 1.62
N ALA A 18 5.94 7.37 1.70
CA ALA A 18 7.06 7.56 0.77
C ALA A 18 7.14 6.45 -0.29
N THR A 19 6.21 5.49 -0.29
CA THR A 19 6.21 4.37 -1.25
C THR A 19 5.17 4.57 -2.33
N GLY A 20 5.31 3.82 -3.44
CA GLY A 20 4.35 3.85 -4.53
C GLY A 20 4.84 4.60 -5.75
N ASN A 21 4.09 4.49 -6.83
CA ASN A 21 4.41 5.10 -8.11
C ASN A 21 3.13 5.28 -8.93
N ASP A 22 3.21 6.00 -10.06
CA ASP A 22 2.06 6.28 -10.90
C ASP A 22 1.51 5.08 -11.66
N GLY A 23 2.27 3.99 -11.75
CA GLY A 23 1.78 2.73 -12.32
C GLY A 23 0.66 2.10 -11.51
N MET A 24 0.47 2.54 -10.26
CA MET A 24 -0.58 2.07 -9.38
C MET A 24 -1.93 2.74 -9.64
N ALA A 25 -1.98 3.76 -10.51
CA ALA A 25 -3.21 4.47 -10.84
C ALA A 25 -4.03 3.67 -11.85
N LYS A 26 -4.50 2.50 -11.44
CA LYS A 26 -5.26 1.57 -12.28
C LYS A 26 -6.44 0.99 -11.49
N GLY A 27 -7.50 0.61 -12.20
CA GLY A 27 -8.65 0.00 -11.58
C GLY A 27 -8.29 -1.26 -10.79
N GLY A 28 -8.84 -1.43 -9.61
CA GLY A 28 -8.56 -2.56 -8.73
C GLY A 28 -7.48 -2.31 -7.68
N SER A 29 -6.59 -1.34 -7.90
CA SER A 29 -5.52 -1.03 -6.95
C SER A 29 -6.09 -0.52 -5.62
N GLY A 30 -7.11 0.34 -5.68
CA GLY A 30 -7.78 0.85 -4.48
C GLY A 30 -8.52 -0.23 -3.70
N ASP A 31 -9.08 -1.21 -4.40
CA ASP A 31 -9.77 -2.34 -3.76
C ASP A 31 -8.78 -3.19 -2.95
N ILE A 32 -7.58 -3.40 -3.47
CA ILE A 32 -6.53 -4.12 -2.77
C ILE A 32 -6.15 -3.38 -1.49
N LEU A 33 -5.96 -2.05 -1.57
CA LEU A 33 -5.63 -1.23 -0.41
C LEU A 33 -6.73 -1.29 0.65
N THR A 34 -7.99 -1.21 0.23
CA THR A 34 -9.13 -1.31 1.13
C THR A 34 -9.15 -2.66 1.85
N GLY A 35 -8.93 -3.74 1.11
CA GLY A 35 -8.86 -5.09 1.67
C GLY A 35 -7.73 -5.26 2.68
N MET A 36 -6.57 -4.70 2.38
CA MET A 36 -5.42 -4.75 3.29
C MET A 36 -5.72 -4.00 4.59
N THR A 37 -6.29 -2.81 4.49
CA THR A 37 -6.65 -2.01 5.66
C THR A 37 -7.67 -2.73 6.53
N ALA A 38 -8.71 -3.28 5.91
CA ALA A 38 -9.75 -4.03 6.62
C ALA A 38 -9.17 -5.26 7.34
N SER A 39 -8.25 -5.97 6.69
CA SER A 39 -7.59 -7.14 7.27
C SER A 39 -6.78 -6.76 8.52
N LEU A 40 -6.00 -5.69 8.44
CA LEU A 40 -5.19 -5.24 9.59
C LEU A 40 -6.06 -4.78 10.75
N LEU A 41 -7.18 -4.09 10.46
CA LEU A 41 -8.15 -3.71 11.48
C LEU A 41 -8.77 -4.93 12.14
N ALA A 42 -9.12 -5.95 11.36
CA ALA A 42 -9.70 -7.20 11.87
C ALA A 42 -8.71 -7.95 12.78
N GLN A 43 -7.41 -7.76 12.58
CA GLN A 43 -6.37 -8.35 13.42
C GLN A 43 -6.14 -7.56 14.71
N GLY A 44 -6.90 -6.49 14.94
CA GLY A 44 -6.81 -5.70 16.15
C GLY A 44 -5.82 -4.54 16.11
N MET A 45 -5.27 -4.23 14.93
CA MET A 45 -4.35 -3.10 14.80
C MET A 45 -5.09 -1.78 15.00
N GLU A 46 -4.47 -0.82 15.66
CA GLU A 46 -5.04 0.50 15.88
C GLU A 46 -5.27 1.18 14.51
N PRO A 47 -6.41 1.91 14.31
CA PRO A 47 -6.80 2.39 12.97
C PRO A 47 -5.74 3.22 12.24
N PHE A 48 -5.09 4.17 12.91
CA PHE A 48 -4.06 4.97 12.27
C PHE A 48 -2.88 4.10 11.83
N ASP A 49 -2.43 3.20 12.72
CA ASP A 49 -1.33 2.28 12.41
C ASP A 49 -1.70 1.33 11.27
N ALA A 50 -2.95 0.85 11.24
CA ALA A 50 -3.44 -0.02 10.17
C ALA A 50 -3.39 0.70 8.82
N CYS A 51 -3.84 1.96 8.79
CA CYS A 51 -3.79 2.76 7.56
C CYS A 51 -2.36 3.01 7.09
N CYS A 52 -1.47 3.40 8.01
CA CYS A 52 -0.07 3.66 7.68
C CYS A 52 0.61 2.39 7.16
N CYS A 53 0.39 1.28 7.82
CA CYS A 53 0.98 0.00 7.42
C CYS A 53 0.46 -0.45 6.06
N ALA A 54 -0.87 -0.38 5.85
CA ALA A 54 -1.49 -0.78 4.60
C ALA A 54 -1.01 0.09 3.43
N VAL A 55 -0.96 1.40 3.61
CA VAL A 55 -0.52 2.32 2.55
C VAL A 55 0.94 2.08 2.21
N TRP A 56 1.80 1.88 3.21
CA TRP A 56 3.22 1.62 2.97
C TRP A 56 3.42 0.30 2.24
N LEU A 57 2.79 -0.79 2.72
CA LEU A 57 2.92 -2.11 2.10
C LEU A 57 2.37 -2.13 0.68
N HIS A 58 1.23 -1.51 0.46
CA HIS A 58 0.61 -1.39 -0.85
C HIS A 58 1.54 -0.64 -1.81
N GLY A 59 2.08 0.50 -1.38
CA GLY A 59 3.03 1.29 -2.19
C GLY A 59 4.31 0.52 -2.45
N ARG A 60 4.85 -0.16 -1.44
CA ARG A 60 6.09 -0.93 -1.60
C ARG A 60 5.91 -2.10 -2.56
N ALA A 61 4.77 -2.81 -2.46
CA ALA A 61 4.43 -3.88 -3.39
C ALA A 61 4.31 -3.33 -4.82
N GLY A 62 3.71 -2.15 -4.98
CA GLY A 62 3.62 -1.47 -6.26
C GLY A 62 4.99 -1.12 -6.82
N ASP A 63 5.92 -0.67 -5.98
CA ASP A 63 7.29 -0.37 -6.41
C ASP A 63 8.03 -1.63 -6.85
N LEU A 64 7.86 -2.74 -6.13
CA LEU A 64 8.44 -4.02 -6.52
C LEU A 64 7.88 -4.51 -7.86
N ALA A 65 6.56 -4.36 -8.05
CA ALA A 65 5.92 -4.73 -9.31
C ALA A 65 6.43 -3.85 -10.46
N ALA A 66 6.59 -2.54 -10.23
CA ALA A 66 7.11 -1.61 -11.22
C ALA A 66 8.55 -1.92 -11.60
N ALA A 67 9.36 -2.36 -10.64
CA ALA A 67 10.75 -2.74 -10.90
C ALA A 67 10.82 -3.95 -11.84
N GLU A 68 9.85 -4.86 -11.75
CA GLU A 68 9.81 -6.06 -12.60
C GLU A 68 9.12 -5.82 -13.92
N LYS A 69 7.96 -5.15 -13.92
CA LYS A 69 7.08 -5.02 -15.09
C LYS A 69 7.09 -3.62 -15.71
N GLY A 70 7.71 -2.65 -15.05
CA GLY A 70 7.61 -1.24 -15.43
C GLY A 70 6.29 -0.62 -14.94
N ARG A 71 6.30 0.70 -14.78
CA ARG A 71 5.11 1.42 -14.27
C ARG A 71 3.92 1.32 -15.20
N ARG A 72 4.16 1.27 -16.50
CA ARG A 72 3.09 1.19 -17.50
C ARG A 72 2.56 -0.22 -17.66
N GLY A 73 3.41 -1.23 -17.49
CA GLY A 73 3.04 -2.62 -17.70
C GLY A 73 2.48 -3.33 -16.47
N MET A 74 2.67 -2.75 -15.28
CA MET A 74 2.18 -3.38 -14.06
C MET A 74 0.66 -3.31 -13.94
N THR A 75 0.10 -4.34 -13.33
CA THR A 75 -1.34 -4.44 -13.06
C THR A 75 -1.58 -4.58 -11.57
N PRO A 76 -2.84 -4.40 -11.09
CA PRO A 76 -3.16 -4.68 -9.69
C PRO A 76 -2.82 -6.10 -9.27
N THR A 77 -2.96 -7.09 -10.16
CA THR A 77 -2.56 -8.46 -9.88
C THR A 77 -1.05 -8.57 -9.63
N ASP A 78 -0.24 -7.86 -10.43
CA ASP A 78 1.21 -7.83 -10.24
C ASP A 78 1.56 -7.26 -8.87
N LEU A 79 0.88 -6.19 -8.45
CA LEU A 79 1.05 -5.60 -7.11
C LEU A 79 0.71 -6.63 -6.04
N LEU A 80 -0.42 -7.31 -6.19
CA LEU A 80 -0.88 -8.31 -5.23
C LEU A 80 0.15 -9.44 -5.06
N GLU A 81 0.76 -9.88 -6.16
CA GLU A 81 1.79 -10.92 -6.14
C GLU A 81 3.05 -10.49 -5.38
N LYS A 82 3.31 -9.19 -5.28
CA LYS A 82 4.48 -8.66 -4.58
C LYS A 82 4.25 -8.39 -3.10
N LEU A 83 3.01 -8.48 -2.62
CA LEU A 83 2.71 -8.26 -1.20
C LEU A 83 3.51 -9.15 -0.26
N PRO A 84 3.66 -10.47 -0.52
CA PRO A 84 4.48 -11.31 0.36
C PRO A 84 5.93 -10.83 0.48
N LEU A 85 6.51 -10.31 -0.61
CA LEU A 85 7.88 -9.78 -0.58
C LEU A 85 7.95 -8.49 0.23
N ALA A 86 6.98 -7.60 0.08
CA ALA A 86 6.91 -6.36 0.87
C ALA A 86 6.75 -6.67 2.36
N LEU A 87 5.91 -7.64 2.71
CA LEU A 87 5.74 -8.09 4.08
C LEU A 87 7.03 -8.66 4.65
N LYS A 88 7.76 -9.44 3.86
CA LYS A 88 9.02 -10.03 4.28
C LYS A 88 10.06 -8.97 4.64
N GLU A 89 10.05 -7.83 3.95
CA GLU A 89 11.00 -6.74 4.21
C GLU A 89 10.86 -6.15 5.62
N VAL A 90 9.68 -6.26 6.22
CA VAL A 90 9.39 -5.67 7.54
C VAL A 90 9.28 -6.70 8.66
N GLU A 91 9.54 -7.96 8.37
CA GLU A 91 9.55 -9.01 9.38
C GLU A 91 10.80 -8.99 10.25
#